data_067ff8f95f04e1a48fa840361c0aa495
#
_entry.id   067ff8f95f04e1a48fa840361c0aa495
#
_cell.length_a   1.000
_cell.length_b   1.000
_cell.length_c   1.000
_cell.angle_alpha   90.00
_cell.angle_beta   90.00
_cell.angle_gamma   90.00
#
_symmetry.space_group_name_H-M   'P 1'
#
loop_
_entity.id
_entity.type
_entity.pdbx_description
1 polymer ?
#
loop_
_entity_poly.entity_id
_entity_poly.type
_entity_poly.pdbx_seq_one_letter_code
_entity_poly.pdbx_strand_id
1 'polypeptide(L)'
;MRTLVRELKEKIGQTVTLYLTLETLRDQKHLQFILGKDKSGIIQLVISKDKVTNHEDIGTLLQGSAFIVTGKAIEASQSKTFGIEIQVDSLEIISKAEVWPITQESAIDLRFDYRYVDLHFPKQQLMLKIRNAFLQGCRQFLLKEEFCEFTTPSLIGRASESGSECFSVPYFDKI
;
A
#
# COMPACT_ATOMS: atom_id res chain seq x y z
N MET A 1 5.77 7.52 18.49
CA MET A 1 6.29 6.31 17.80
C MET A 1 5.19 5.80 16.88
N ARG A 2 5.48 5.46 15.60
CA ARG A 2 4.48 4.97 14.65
C ARG A 2 3.96 3.60 15.08
N THR A 3 2.63 3.43 15.12
CA THR A 3 1.96 2.15 15.31
C THR A 3 1.49 1.58 13.95
N LEU A 4 1.50 0.27 13.77
CA LEU A 4 0.92 -0.39 12.60
C LEU A 4 -0.49 -0.92 12.92
N VAL A 5 -1.34 -1.03 11.90
CA VAL A 5 -2.73 -1.52 12.06
C VAL A 5 -2.76 -2.91 12.72
N ARG A 6 -1.84 -3.82 12.36
CA ARG A 6 -1.76 -5.16 12.97
C ARG A 6 -1.48 -5.18 14.47
N GLU A 7 -0.93 -4.09 15.02
CA GLU A 7 -0.55 -3.96 16.44
C GLU A 7 -1.68 -3.43 17.31
N LEU A 8 -2.79 -2.99 16.69
CA LEU A 8 -3.88 -2.29 17.40
C LEU A 8 -4.61 -3.17 18.43
N LYS A 9 -4.64 -4.49 18.21
CA LYS A 9 -5.28 -5.42 19.17
C LYS A 9 -4.64 -5.35 20.56
N GLU A 10 -3.34 -5.10 20.62
CA GLU A 10 -2.57 -4.99 21.86
C GLU A 10 -2.61 -3.57 22.45
N LYS A 11 -3.21 -2.62 21.72
CA LYS A 11 -3.23 -1.19 22.08
C LYS A 11 -4.63 -0.62 22.30
N ILE A 12 -5.62 -1.50 22.51
CA ILE A 12 -6.99 -1.07 22.84
C ILE A 12 -6.98 -0.24 24.12
N GLY A 13 -7.69 0.90 24.10
CA GLY A 13 -7.72 1.87 25.17
C GLY A 13 -6.58 2.89 25.17
N GLN A 14 -5.55 2.70 24.35
CA GLN A 14 -4.39 3.60 24.25
C GLN A 14 -4.55 4.61 23.12
N THR A 15 -3.90 5.76 23.24
CA THR A 15 -3.72 6.71 22.15
C THR A 15 -2.57 6.25 21.26
N VAL A 16 -2.82 6.17 19.96
CA VAL A 16 -1.87 5.68 18.96
C VAL A 16 -1.70 6.68 17.82
N THR A 17 -0.55 6.65 17.18
CA THR A 17 -0.28 7.42 15.96
C THR A 17 -0.05 6.46 14.78
N LEU A 18 -0.84 6.64 13.72
CA LEU A 18 -0.85 5.82 12.51
C LEU A 18 -0.51 6.69 11.29
N TYR A 19 0.22 6.11 10.35
CA TYR A 19 0.52 6.69 9.03
C TYR A 19 -0.23 5.88 7.99
N LEU A 20 -1.22 6.47 7.37
CA LEU A 20 -2.20 5.77 6.55
C LEU A 20 -2.37 6.42 5.19
N THR A 21 -2.85 5.64 4.24
CA THR A 21 -3.41 6.11 2.98
C THR A 21 -4.92 5.92 2.98
N LEU A 22 -5.64 6.82 2.34
CA LEU A 22 -7.10 6.79 2.22
C LEU A 22 -7.53 5.69 1.25
N GLU A 23 -8.38 4.78 1.72
CA GLU A 23 -9.10 3.83 0.84
C GLU A 23 -10.51 4.35 0.52
N THR A 24 -11.28 4.73 1.53
CA THR A 24 -12.62 5.31 1.35
C THR A 24 -12.91 6.35 2.41
N LEU A 25 -13.70 7.34 2.04
CA LEU A 25 -14.23 8.38 2.92
C LEU A 25 -15.76 8.40 2.80
N ARG A 26 -16.43 8.47 3.94
CA ARG A 26 -17.87 8.70 4.02
C ARG A 26 -18.10 9.92 4.91
N ASP A 27 -18.56 10.99 4.31
CA ASP A 27 -18.87 12.23 5.03
C ASP A 27 -20.35 12.27 5.42
N GLN A 28 -20.63 12.40 6.71
CA GLN A 28 -21.96 12.52 7.27
C GLN A 28 -22.10 13.86 8.02
N LYS A 29 -23.32 14.19 8.44
CA LYS A 29 -23.63 15.49 9.04
C LYS A 29 -22.70 15.86 10.21
N HIS A 30 -22.46 14.93 11.14
CA HIS A 30 -21.67 15.16 12.37
C HIS A 30 -20.38 14.35 12.44
N LEU A 31 -20.26 13.31 11.62
CA LEU A 31 -19.15 12.37 11.65
C LEU A 31 -18.58 12.15 10.26
N GLN A 32 -17.29 11.90 10.19
CA GLN A 32 -16.64 11.36 8.99
C GLN A 32 -16.07 9.99 9.33
N PHE A 33 -16.24 9.05 8.41
CA PHE A 33 -15.69 7.70 8.51
C PHE A 33 -14.66 7.51 7.41
N ILE A 34 -13.45 7.17 7.81
CA ILE A 34 -12.35 6.89 6.89
C ILE A 34 -11.94 5.44 7.04
N LEU A 35 -11.80 4.74 5.93
CA LEU A 35 -11.01 3.53 5.88
C LEU A 35 -9.58 3.92 5.50
N GLY A 36 -8.68 3.81 6.45
CA GLY A 36 -7.27 4.06 6.27
C GLY A 36 -6.49 2.76 6.19
N LYS A 37 -5.46 2.72 5.34
CA LYS A 37 -4.64 1.53 5.08
C LYS A 37 -3.18 1.80 5.34
N ASP A 38 -2.51 0.85 5.96
CA ASP A 38 -1.05 0.74 5.95
C ASP A 38 -0.59 -0.58 5.31
N LYS A 39 0.71 -0.87 5.36
CA LYS A 39 1.28 -2.13 4.85
C LYS A 39 0.77 -3.38 5.56
N SER A 40 0.17 -3.26 6.74
CA SER A 40 -0.22 -4.36 7.60
C SER A 40 -1.72 -4.64 7.64
N GLY A 41 -2.55 -3.66 7.22
CA GLY A 41 -3.99 -3.82 7.24
C GLY A 41 -4.77 -2.54 6.94
N ILE A 42 -6.08 -2.64 7.11
CA ILE A 42 -7.04 -1.54 6.97
C ILE A 42 -7.73 -1.34 8.32
N ILE A 43 -8.00 -0.09 8.67
CA ILE A 43 -8.67 0.29 9.91
C ILE A 43 -9.71 1.37 9.65
N GLN A 44 -10.80 1.35 10.41
CA GLN A 44 -11.80 2.41 10.41
C GLN A 44 -11.39 3.51 11.38
N LEU A 45 -11.46 4.74 10.91
CA LEU A 45 -11.28 5.95 11.70
C LEU A 45 -12.63 6.65 11.81
N VAL A 46 -12.95 7.10 13.01
CA VAL A 46 -14.16 7.87 13.30
C VAL A 46 -13.75 9.27 13.71
N ILE A 47 -14.16 10.26 12.92
CA ILE A 47 -13.83 11.66 13.10
C ILE A 47 -15.10 12.40 13.52
N SER A 48 -15.09 13.03 14.69
CA SER A 48 -16.15 13.96 15.11
C SER A 48 -15.82 15.35 14.56
N LYS A 49 -16.73 15.94 13.79
CA LYS A 49 -16.56 17.29 13.22
C LYS A 49 -16.47 18.37 14.29
N ASP A 50 -17.03 18.11 15.47
CA ASP A 50 -16.96 19.04 16.60
C ASP A 50 -15.58 19.07 17.27
N LYS A 51 -14.76 18.01 17.07
CA LYS A 51 -13.44 17.87 17.69
C LYS A 51 -12.28 18.20 16.75
N VAL A 52 -12.41 17.83 15.49
CA VAL A 52 -11.34 17.95 14.50
C VAL A 52 -11.60 19.17 13.62
N THR A 53 -10.77 20.19 13.77
CA THR A 53 -10.98 21.52 13.15
C THR A 53 -10.83 21.54 11.64
N ASN A 54 -10.02 20.66 11.06
CA ASN A 54 -9.76 20.56 9.61
C ASN A 54 -10.66 19.54 8.89
N HIS A 55 -11.84 19.24 9.46
CA HIS A 55 -12.76 18.25 8.89
C HIS A 55 -13.24 18.59 7.46
N GLU A 56 -13.30 19.88 7.09
CA GLU A 56 -13.65 20.32 5.73
C GLU A 56 -12.59 19.89 4.73
N ASP A 57 -11.31 20.11 5.03
CA ASP A 57 -10.18 19.66 4.21
C ASP A 57 -10.15 18.14 4.10
N ILE A 58 -10.40 17.43 5.20
CA ILE A 58 -10.50 15.97 5.22
C ILE A 58 -11.62 15.50 4.30
N GLY A 59 -12.77 16.21 4.27
CA GLY A 59 -13.89 15.91 3.38
C GLY A 59 -13.56 15.96 1.89
N THR A 60 -12.49 16.66 1.51
CA THR A 60 -12.02 16.75 0.11
C THR A 60 -11.02 15.67 -0.30
N LEU A 61 -10.58 14.83 0.62
CA LEU A 61 -9.56 13.83 0.34
C LEU A 61 -10.07 12.75 -0.61
N LEU A 62 -9.23 12.38 -1.56
CA LEU A 62 -9.48 11.31 -2.53
C LEU A 62 -8.67 10.05 -2.18
N GLN A 63 -9.10 8.91 -2.71
CA GLN A 63 -8.40 7.63 -2.55
C GLN A 63 -6.92 7.76 -2.91
N GLY A 64 -6.05 7.25 -2.05
CA GLY A 64 -4.61 7.36 -2.19
C GLY A 64 -3.98 8.54 -1.45
N SER A 65 -4.78 9.52 -0.94
CA SER A 65 -4.26 10.60 -0.10
C SER A 65 -3.58 10.05 1.15
N ALA A 66 -2.46 10.65 1.54
CA ALA A 66 -1.67 10.21 2.69
C ALA A 66 -1.83 11.16 3.88
N PHE A 67 -1.96 10.60 5.09
CA PHE A 67 -2.15 11.37 6.30
C PHE A 67 -1.58 10.67 7.54
N ILE A 68 -1.35 11.44 8.58
CA ILE A 68 -1.03 10.97 9.94
C ILE A 68 -2.28 11.17 10.79
N VAL A 69 -2.65 10.15 11.53
CA VAL A 69 -3.76 10.24 12.48
C VAL A 69 -3.28 9.87 13.88
N THR A 70 -3.72 10.66 14.86
CA THR A 70 -3.56 10.36 16.29
C THR A 70 -4.95 10.24 16.90
N GLY A 71 -5.17 9.20 17.67
CA GLY A 71 -6.45 8.93 18.29
C GLY A 71 -6.43 7.69 19.17
N LYS A 72 -7.54 7.46 19.85
CA LYS A 72 -7.71 6.35 20.77
C LYS A 72 -8.22 5.10 20.05
N ALA A 73 -7.51 3.99 20.20
CA ALA A 73 -7.98 2.68 19.73
C ALA A 73 -9.06 2.15 20.66
N ILE A 74 -10.24 1.82 20.12
CA ILE A 74 -11.37 1.28 20.89
C ILE A 74 -11.93 0.03 20.23
N GLU A 75 -12.61 -0.80 21.02
CA GLU A 75 -13.39 -1.91 20.50
C GLU A 75 -14.62 -1.39 19.76
N ALA A 76 -14.81 -1.88 18.54
CA ALA A 76 -15.93 -1.53 17.68
C ALA A 76 -16.90 -2.70 17.58
N SER A 77 -17.79 -2.86 18.57
CA SER A 77 -18.79 -3.93 18.60
C SER A 77 -19.76 -3.93 17.42
N GLN A 78 -19.93 -2.79 16.76
CA GLN A 78 -20.79 -2.63 15.58
C GLN A 78 -20.03 -2.74 14.24
N SER A 79 -18.70 -2.70 14.25
CA SER A 79 -17.90 -2.90 13.05
C SER A 79 -17.76 -4.38 12.73
N LYS A 80 -18.59 -4.88 11.82
CA LYS A 80 -18.57 -6.30 11.37
C LYS A 80 -17.22 -6.74 10.77
N THR A 81 -16.35 -5.78 10.41
CA THR A 81 -15.15 -6.06 9.61
C THR A 81 -13.86 -6.00 10.42
N PHE A 82 -13.77 -5.12 11.43
CA PHE A 82 -12.48 -4.82 12.04
C PHE A 82 -12.40 -5.11 13.55
N GLY A 83 -13.51 -5.14 14.27
CA GLY A 83 -13.55 -5.33 15.74
C GLY A 83 -12.89 -4.22 16.55
N ILE A 84 -12.16 -3.30 15.87
CA ILE A 84 -11.44 -2.16 16.46
C ILE A 84 -11.65 -0.97 15.53
N GLU A 85 -11.74 0.22 16.11
CA GLU A 85 -11.72 1.49 15.37
C GLU A 85 -10.88 2.53 16.11
N ILE A 86 -10.52 3.60 15.42
CA ILE A 86 -9.79 4.72 16.01
C ILE A 86 -10.75 5.90 16.14
N GLN A 87 -10.98 6.35 17.37
CA GLN A 87 -11.56 7.64 17.63
C GLN A 87 -10.48 8.71 17.45
N VAL A 88 -10.63 9.52 16.40
CA VAL A 88 -9.60 10.47 15.99
C VAL A 88 -9.62 11.71 16.88
N ASP A 89 -8.45 12.05 17.41
CA ASP A 89 -8.21 13.31 18.12
C ASP A 89 -7.65 14.36 17.17
N SER A 90 -6.74 13.96 16.26
CA SER A 90 -6.17 14.84 15.24
C SER A 90 -5.81 14.07 13.97
N LEU A 91 -5.91 14.75 12.83
CA LEU A 91 -5.47 14.23 11.53
C LEU A 91 -4.69 15.33 10.80
N GLU A 92 -3.48 14.98 10.39
CA GLU A 92 -2.58 15.82 9.58
C GLU A 92 -2.51 15.26 8.17
N ILE A 93 -2.84 16.08 7.16
CA ILE A 93 -2.76 15.70 5.76
C ILE A 93 -1.33 15.88 5.27
N ILE A 94 -0.69 14.79 4.81
CA ILE A 94 0.67 14.82 4.24
C ILE A 94 0.59 15.16 2.75
N SER A 95 -0.30 14.49 2.01
CA SER A 95 -0.50 14.73 0.58
C SER A 95 -1.94 14.42 0.17
N LYS A 96 -2.48 15.26 -0.71
CA LYS A 96 -3.77 15.04 -1.37
C LYS A 96 -3.52 14.31 -2.68
N ALA A 97 -4.24 13.22 -2.91
CA ALA A 97 -4.20 12.50 -4.18
C ALA A 97 -5.15 13.14 -5.20
N GLU A 98 -4.85 12.94 -6.46
CA GLU A 98 -5.76 13.23 -7.58
C GLU A 98 -6.66 12.03 -7.86
N VAL A 99 -7.68 12.24 -8.71
CA VAL A 99 -8.55 11.14 -9.16
C VAL A 99 -7.72 10.12 -9.92
N TRP A 100 -7.83 8.85 -9.55
CA TRP A 100 -7.12 7.79 -10.27
C TRP A 100 -7.66 7.64 -11.69
N PRO A 101 -6.78 7.60 -12.71
CA PRO A 101 -7.18 7.52 -14.12
C PRO A 101 -7.69 6.14 -14.52
N ILE A 102 -7.56 5.13 -13.65
CA ILE A 102 -7.93 3.74 -13.89
C ILE A 102 -8.69 3.13 -12.72
N THR A 103 -9.47 2.09 -13.03
CA THR A 103 -10.10 1.18 -12.07
C THR A 103 -9.57 -0.25 -12.25
N GLN A 104 -10.00 -1.19 -11.40
CA GLN A 104 -9.64 -2.61 -11.55
C GLN A 104 -10.18 -3.23 -12.85
N GLU A 105 -11.27 -2.68 -13.38
CA GLU A 105 -11.98 -3.13 -14.59
C GLU A 105 -11.47 -2.45 -15.86
N SER A 106 -10.57 -1.48 -15.74
CA SER A 106 -9.96 -0.81 -16.91
C SER A 106 -9.20 -1.80 -17.79
N ALA A 107 -9.17 -1.51 -19.10
CA ALA A 107 -8.45 -2.33 -20.09
C ALA A 107 -6.98 -2.50 -19.71
N ILE A 108 -6.40 -3.66 -20.04
CA ILE A 108 -5.06 -4.03 -19.59
C ILE A 108 -4.00 -3.05 -20.10
N ASP A 109 -4.10 -2.57 -21.33
CA ASP A 109 -3.15 -1.61 -21.90
C ASP A 109 -3.12 -0.31 -21.09
N LEU A 110 -4.29 0.24 -20.78
CA LEU A 110 -4.42 1.44 -19.96
C LEU A 110 -3.87 1.22 -18.54
N ARG A 111 -4.05 0.02 -17.98
CA ARG A 111 -3.49 -0.34 -16.67
C ARG A 111 -1.97 -0.48 -16.69
N PHE A 112 -1.38 -0.83 -17.82
CA PHE A 112 0.07 -0.81 -18.00
C PHE A 112 0.61 0.62 -18.10
N ASP A 113 -0.08 1.52 -18.78
CA ASP A 113 0.31 2.94 -18.85
C ASP A 113 0.30 3.60 -17.47
N TYR A 114 -0.71 3.25 -16.64
CA TYR A 114 -0.81 3.72 -15.26
C TYR A 114 -0.41 2.65 -14.23
N ARG A 115 0.67 1.90 -14.52
CA ARG A 115 1.11 0.76 -13.69
C ARG A 115 1.33 1.12 -12.23
N TYR A 116 1.81 2.32 -11.93
CA TYR A 116 2.03 2.80 -10.57
C TYR A 116 0.71 2.87 -9.77
N VAL A 117 -0.42 3.24 -10.39
CA VAL A 117 -1.76 3.19 -9.76
C VAL A 117 -2.26 1.75 -9.68
N ASP A 118 -2.12 0.98 -10.77
CA ASP A 118 -2.58 -0.41 -10.85
C ASP A 118 -2.01 -1.27 -9.71
N LEU A 119 -0.76 -1.05 -9.32
CA LEU A 119 -0.11 -1.76 -8.22
C LEU A 119 -0.70 -1.46 -6.83
N HIS A 120 -1.52 -0.43 -6.69
CA HIS A 120 -2.26 -0.18 -5.44
C HIS A 120 -3.50 -1.06 -5.28
N PHE A 121 -4.02 -1.65 -6.36
CA PHE A 121 -5.18 -2.52 -6.27
C PHE A 121 -4.87 -3.83 -5.52
N PRO A 122 -5.79 -4.32 -4.66
CA PRO A 122 -5.55 -5.49 -3.81
C PRO A 122 -5.14 -6.74 -4.58
N LYS A 123 -5.75 -6.99 -5.76
CA LYS A 123 -5.42 -8.14 -6.63
C LYS A 123 -3.98 -8.10 -7.10
N GLN A 124 -3.47 -6.92 -7.50
CA GLN A 124 -2.09 -6.76 -7.95
C GLN A 124 -1.11 -6.93 -6.78
N GLN A 125 -1.44 -6.35 -5.63
CA GLN A 125 -0.63 -6.53 -4.42
C GLN A 125 -0.56 -7.98 -3.97
N LEU A 126 -1.67 -8.73 -4.07
CA LEU A 126 -1.69 -10.16 -3.75
C LEU A 126 -0.80 -10.95 -4.70
N MET A 127 -0.88 -10.68 -6.01
CA MET A 127 -0.02 -11.32 -7.02
C MET A 127 1.46 -11.12 -6.70
N LEU A 128 1.86 -9.89 -6.36
CA LEU A 128 3.25 -9.59 -5.99
C LEU A 128 3.68 -10.29 -4.70
N LYS A 129 2.79 -10.39 -3.70
CA LYS A 129 3.07 -11.11 -2.45
C LYS A 129 3.26 -12.61 -2.71
N ILE A 130 2.41 -13.23 -3.54
CA ILE A 130 2.52 -14.64 -3.91
C ILE A 130 3.84 -14.88 -4.65
N ARG A 131 4.16 -14.05 -5.66
CA ARG A 131 5.42 -14.15 -6.39
C ARG A 131 6.64 -14.03 -5.46
N ASN A 132 6.62 -13.06 -4.55
CA ASN A 132 7.70 -12.90 -3.58
C ASN A 132 7.85 -14.12 -2.66
N ALA A 133 6.75 -14.66 -2.13
CA ALA A 133 6.77 -15.86 -1.29
C ALA A 133 7.32 -17.08 -2.05
N PHE A 134 6.92 -17.26 -3.31
CA PHE A 134 7.44 -18.32 -4.18
C PHE A 134 8.95 -18.21 -4.38
N LEU A 135 9.44 -17.03 -4.77
CA LEU A 135 10.88 -16.81 -4.98
C LEU A 135 11.69 -17.02 -3.70
N GLN A 136 11.16 -16.58 -2.54
CA GLN A 136 11.81 -16.85 -1.26
C GLN A 136 11.86 -18.35 -0.95
N GLY A 137 10.77 -19.07 -1.21
CA GLY A 137 10.75 -20.54 -1.04
C GLY A 137 11.78 -21.24 -1.90
N CYS A 138 11.90 -20.87 -3.19
CA CYS A 138 12.92 -21.41 -4.09
C CYS A 138 14.34 -21.14 -3.57
N ARG A 139 14.62 -19.89 -3.15
CA ARG A 139 15.94 -19.53 -2.59
C ARG A 139 16.25 -20.32 -1.32
N GLN A 140 15.31 -20.40 -0.39
CA GLN A 140 15.51 -21.16 0.84
C GLN A 140 15.78 -22.65 0.58
N PHE A 141 15.04 -23.24 -0.37
CA PHE A 141 15.28 -24.63 -0.79
C PHE A 141 16.68 -24.82 -1.34
N LEU A 142 17.09 -24.01 -2.32
CA LEU A 142 18.41 -24.15 -2.95
C LEU A 142 19.55 -23.89 -1.95
N LEU A 143 19.41 -22.89 -1.08
CA LEU A 143 20.42 -22.63 -0.04
C LEU A 143 20.54 -23.80 0.94
N LYS A 144 19.43 -24.46 1.28
CA LYS A 144 19.45 -25.67 2.12
C LYS A 144 20.17 -26.84 1.44
N GLU A 145 20.09 -26.92 0.11
CA GLU A 145 20.79 -27.91 -0.71
C GLU A 145 22.23 -27.47 -1.08
N GLU A 146 22.76 -26.48 -0.35
CA GLU A 146 24.15 -25.98 -0.48
C GLU A 146 24.48 -25.28 -1.82
N PHE A 147 23.45 -24.84 -2.59
CA PHE A 147 23.64 -23.97 -3.75
C PHE A 147 24.03 -22.58 -3.35
N CYS A 148 24.91 -21.94 -4.09
CA CYS A 148 25.30 -20.54 -3.90
C CYS A 148 24.59 -19.64 -4.91
N GLU A 149 23.84 -18.63 -4.43
CA GLU A 149 23.24 -17.63 -5.30
C GLU A 149 24.29 -16.57 -5.67
N PHE A 150 24.41 -16.26 -6.97
CA PHE A 150 25.24 -15.15 -7.45
C PHE A 150 24.50 -14.38 -8.56
N THR A 151 24.84 -13.11 -8.70
CA THR A 151 24.26 -12.25 -9.72
C THR A 151 25.07 -12.29 -11.00
N THR A 152 24.42 -12.68 -12.09
CA THR A 152 25.03 -12.66 -13.42
C THR A 152 24.90 -11.27 -14.05
N PRO A 153 25.83 -10.84 -14.93
CA PRO A 153 25.68 -9.58 -15.66
C PRO A 153 24.48 -9.65 -16.63
N SER A 154 23.75 -8.56 -16.73
CA SER A 154 22.62 -8.43 -17.67
C SER A 154 23.07 -8.13 -19.10
N LEU A 155 24.24 -7.48 -19.26
CA LEU A 155 24.87 -7.23 -20.56
C LEU A 155 26.00 -8.23 -20.76
N ILE A 156 25.98 -8.94 -21.88
CA ILE A 156 26.96 -9.96 -22.22
C ILE A 156 27.53 -9.71 -23.62
N GLY A 157 28.77 -10.09 -23.85
CA GLY A 157 29.46 -9.84 -25.12
C GLY A 157 29.07 -10.76 -26.27
N ARG A 158 28.16 -11.74 -26.05
CA ARG A 158 27.70 -12.70 -27.07
C ARG A 158 26.29 -13.16 -26.76
N ALA A 159 25.55 -13.59 -27.79
CA ALA A 159 24.28 -14.27 -27.58
C ALA A 159 24.47 -15.52 -26.69
N SER A 160 23.61 -15.70 -25.70
CA SER A 160 23.64 -16.86 -24.78
C SER A 160 22.95 -18.09 -25.39
N GLU A 161 22.00 -17.87 -26.30
CA GLU A 161 21.21 -18.93 -26.94
C GLU A 161 20.99 -18.64 -28.44
N SER A 162 21.01 -19.72 -29.24
CA SER A 162 20.67 -19.63 -30.65
C SER A 162 19.14 -19.48 -30.80
N GLY A 163 18.67 -18.37 -31.37
CA GLY A 163 17.27 -18.12 -31.67
C GLY A 163 16.66 -16.92 -30.97
N SER A 164 17.36 -16.27 -30.06
CA SER A 164 16.94 -15.00 -29.48
C SER A 164 17.44 -13.84 -30.32
N GLU A 165 16.56 -12.86 -30.59
CA GLU A 165 16.97 -11.58 -31.16
C GLU A 165 17.86 -10.84 -30.16
N CYS A 166 19.03 -10.40 -30.65
CA CYS A 166 19.96 -9.60 -29.88
C CYS A 166 19.98 -8.17 -30.39
N PHE A 167 20.08 -7.23 -29.50
CA PHE A 167 20.36 -5.83 -29.85
C PHE A 167 21.76 -5.46 -29.35
N SER A 168 22.47 -4.66 -30.18
CA SER A 168 23.81 -4.17 -29.83
C SER A 168 23.70 -2.86 -29.07
N VAL A 169 24.41 -2.78 -27.97
CA VAL A 169 24.51 -1.56 -27.17
C VAL A 169 25.93 -1.03 -27.25
N PRO A 170 26.15 0.21 -27.77
CA PRO A 170 27.47 0.81 -27.69
C PRO A 170 27.83 1.08 -26.23
N TYR A 171 28.96 0.56 -25.79
CA TYR A 171 29.45 0.71 -24.43
C TYR A 171 30.91 1.16 -24.47
N PHE A 172 31.15 2.45 -24.19
CA PHE A 172 32.41 3.15 -24.50
C PHE A 172 32.74 2.97 -25.99
N ASP A 173 33.96 2.62 -26.35
CA ASP A 173 34.40 2.38 -27.71
C ASP A 173 34.26 0.91 -28.18
N LYS A 174 33.41 0.13 -27.49
CA LYS A 174 33.15 -1.30 -27.79
C LYS A 174 31.67 -1.51 -28.13
N ILE A 175 31.43 -2.41 -29.08
CA ILE A 175 30.10 -2.91 -29.45
C ILE A 175 29.95 -4.32 -28.87
#